data_4658372b75de0c065daefa7c8005f871
#
_entry.id   4658372b75de0c065daefa7c8005f871
#
_cell.length_a   1.000
_cell.length_b   1.000
_cell.length_c   1.000
_cell.angle_alpha   90.00
_cell.angle_beta   90.00
_cell.angle_gamma   90.00
#
_symmetry.space_group_name_H-M   'P 1'
#
loop_
_entity.id
_entity.type
_entity.pdbx_description
1 polymer ?
#
loop_
_entity_poly.entity_id
_entity_poly.type
_entity_poly.pdbx_seq_one_letter_code
_entity_poly.pdbx_strand_id
1 'polypeptide(L)'
;VIKISEFINFLSLLGDWLLFAFPLYQGLMELYDYDRFLKEFDQSSKTEAKISPIYWFAPIWKIHLEKKRAVKILREFVKDDEDFRTAMSFIDKTTAWYFVSLGGWFKMISSLYDFFNEVHLYSVWWLIGGTILLTFTGLFSGYYRVSQKRQKAMLKKFKNEYNGKQ
;
A
#
# COMPACT_ATOMS: atom_id res chain seq x y z
N VAL A 1 6.56 36.93 -1.70
CA VAL A 1 6.67 36.41 -3.09
C VAL A 1 7.40 35.07 -3.02
N ILE A 2 6.71 33.96 -3.38
CA ILE A 2 7.32 32.62 -3.44
C ILE A 2 8.37 32.67 -4.55
N LYS A 3 9.61 32.29 -4.23
CA LYS A 3 10.66 32.19 -5.24
C LYS A 3 10.34 31.02 -6.18
N ILE A 4 10.70 31.12 -7.46
CA ILE A 4 10.48 30.06 -8.44
C ILE A 4 11.17 28.76 -7.99
N SER A 5 12.33 28.85 -7.36
CA SER A 5 13.06 27.69 -6.81
C SER A 5 12.28 26.96 -5.71
N GLU A 6 11.64 27.70 -4.79
CA GLU A 6 10.81 27.14 -3.72
C GLU A 6 9.61 26.37 -4.29
N PHE A 7 9.00 26.93 -5.34
CA PHE A 7 7.87 26.29 -6.02
C PHE A 7 8.30 25.00 -6.75
N ILE A 8 9.45 25.02 -7.43
CA ILE A 8 9.98 23.83 -8.13
C ILE A 8 10.33 22.73 -7.13
N ASN A 9 10.98 23.07 -6.01
CA ASN A 9 11.33 22.13 -4.96
C ASN A 9 10.07 21.51 -4.29
N PHE A 10 9.02 22.32 -4.10
CA PHE A 10 7.73 21.82 -3.64
C PHE A 10 7.10 20.84 -4.63
N LEU A 11 7.11 21.13 -5.93
CA LEU A 11 6.60 20.22 -6.95
C LEU A 11 7.39 18.92 -7.02
N SER A 12 8.72 19.00 -6.89
CA SER A 12 9.59 17.82 -6.81
C SER A 12 9.21 16.93 -5.61
N LEU A 13 9.07 17.55 -4.43
CA LEU A 13 8.66 16.85 -3.21
C LEU A 13 7.29 16.18 -3.38
N LEU A 14 6.33 16.88 -3.97
CA LEU A 14 4.99 16.33 -4.24
C LEU A 14 5.05 15.15 -5.21
N GLY A 15 5.82 15.26 -6.29
CA GLY A 15 6.03 14.18 -7.25
C GLY A 15 6.67 12.93 -6.62
N ASP A 16 7.69 13.14 -5.80
CA ASP A 16 8.38 12.05 -5.09
C ASP A 16 7.50 11.41 -4.00
N TRP A 17 6.65 12.22 -3.33
CA TRP A 17 5.64 11.69 -2.41
C TRP A 17 4.60 10.82 -3.15
N LEU A 18 4.17 11.21 -4.34
CA LEU A 18 3.28 10.41 -5.17
C LEU A 18 3.94 9.10 -5.62
N LEU A 19 5.25 9.13 -5.97
CA LEU A 19 6.03 7.92 -6.28
C LEU A 19 6.17 6.97 -5.10
N PHE A 20 6.09 7.45 -3.88
CA PHE A 20 5.99 6.63 -2.68
C PHE A 20 4.55 6.12 -2.45
N ALA A 21 3.58 7.03 -2.40
CA ALA A 21 2.22 6.73 -1.95
C ALA A 21 1.41 5.88 -2.96
N PHE A 22 1.59 6.10 -4.26
CA PHE A 22 0.83 5.37 -5.28
C PHE A 22 1.26 3.91 -5.42
N PRO A 23 2.56 3.56 -5.55
CA PRO A 23 2.98 2.17 -5.56
C PRO A 23 2.67 1.43 -4.25
N LEU A 24 2.74 2.14 -3.10
CA LEU A 24 2.32 1.58 -1.82
C LEU A 24 0.84 1.17 -1.85
N TYR A 25 -0.03 2.06 -2.34
CA TYR A 25 -1.45 1.77 -2.52
C TYR A 25 -1.66 0.58 -3.46
N GLN A 26 -0.94 0.52 -4.59
CA GLN A 26 -1.06 -0.58 -5.55
C GLN A 26 -0.63 -1.91 -4.93
N GLY A 27 0.48 -1.94 -4.19
CA GLY A 27 0.92 -3.12 -3.45
C GLY A 27 -0.10 -3.60 -2.41
N LEU A 28 -0.75 -2.66 -1.72
CA LEU A 28 -1.83 -2.98 -0.78
C LEU A 28 -3.07 -3.55 -1.47
N MET A 29 -3.42 -3.08 -2.67
CA MET A 29 -4.51 -3.64 -3.47
C MET A 29 -4.23 -5.07 -3.90
N GLU A 30 -3.04 -5.34 -4.45
CA GLU A 30 -2.62 -6.71 -4.84
C GLU A 30 -2.66 -7.66 -3.63
N LEU A 31 -2.22 -7.20 -2.47
CA LEU A 31 -2.24 -7.98 -1.24
C LEU A 31 -3.68 -8.25 -0.73
N TYR A 32 -4.59 -7.31 -0.95
CA TYR A 32 -6.00 -7.48 -0.63
C TYR A 32 -6.67 -8.50 -1.56
N ASP A 33 -6.38 -8.43 -2.87
CA ASP A 33 -6.91 -9.39 -3.85
C ASP A 33 -6.37 -10.79 -3.60
N TYR A 34 -5.10 -10.91 -3.21
CA TYR A 34 -4.51 -12.15 -2.74
C TYR A 34 -5.23 -12.74 -1.51
N ASP A 35 -5.50 -11.93 -0.47
CA ASP A 35 -6.23 -12.39 0.72
C ASP A 35 -7.66 -12.84 0.37
N ARG A 36 -8.28 -12.18 -0.60
CA ARG A 36 -9.59 -12.56 -1.14
C ARG A 36 -9.53 -13.89 -1.89
N PHE A 37 -8.53 -14.06 -2.75
CA PHE A 37 -8.30 -15.31 -3.48
C PHE A 37 -8.09 -16.48 -2.52
N LEU A 38 -7.25 -16.34 -1.50
CA LEU A 38 -7.03 -17.39 -0.51
C LEU A 38 -8.29 -17.75 0.28
N LYS A 39 -9.18 -16.80 0.54
CA LYS A 39 -10.43 -17.07 1.27
C LYS A 39 -11.39 -17.98 0.50
N GLU A 40 -11.32 -18.03 -0.81
CA GLU A 40 -12.10 -18.97 -1.62
C GLU A 40 -11.70 -20.41 -1.32
N PHE A 41 -10.44 -20.66 -1.00
CA PHE A 41 -9.93 -21.99 -0.60
C PHE A 41 -10.08 -22.26 0.90
N ASP A 42 -10.05 -21.23 1.76
CA ASP A 42 -10.07 -21.34 3.22
C ASP A 42 -11.49 -21.58 3.81
N GLN A 43 -12.55 -21.53 2.99
CA GLN A 43 -13.89 -21.89 3.44
C GLN A 43 -13.99 -23.36 3.91
N SER A 44 -13.00 -24.18 3.55
CA SER A 44 -12.93 -25.60 3.96
C SER A 44 -12.11 -25.83 5.24
N SER A 45 -11.32 -24.87 5.70
CA SER A 45 -10.45 -25.03 6.89
C SER A 45 -10.60 -23.86 7.86
N LYS A 46 -11.24 -24.13 9.01
CA LYS A 46 -11.47 -23.16 10.10
C LYS A 46 -10.23 -22.83 10.95
N THR A 47 -9.00 -23.14 10.53
CA THR A 47 -7.90 -23.29 11.49
C THR A 47 -6.67 -22.40 11.31
N GLU A 48 -6.59 -21.51 10.30
CA GLU A 48 -5.39 -20.68 10.17
C GLU A 48 -5.61 -19.24 10.69
N ALA A 49 -4.80 -18.86 11.69
CA ALA A 49 -4.87 -17.53 12.32
C ALA A 49 -4.62 -16.41 11.30
N LYS A 50 -5.54 -15.45 11.23
CA LYS A 50 -5.36 -14.22 10.45
C LYS A 50 -4.11 -13.49 10.92
N ILE A 51 -3.25 -13.09 9.98
CA ILE A 51 -2.08 -12.26 10.28
C ILE A 51 -2.58 -10.90 10.81
N SER A 52 -2.06 -10.52 11.99
CA SER A 52 -2.46 -9.30 12.70
C SER A 52 -2.30 -8.04 11.82
N PRO A 53 -3.24 -7.09 11.87
CA PRO A 53 -3.13 -5.81 11.17
C PRO A 53 -1.87 -5.01 11.49
N ILE A 54 -1.22 -5.27 12.63
CA ILE A 54 0.00 -4.58 13.06
C ILE A 54 1.18 -4.79 12.09
N TYR A 55 1.18 -5.89 11.35
CA TYR A 55 2.19 -6.15 10.31
C TYR A 55 2.02 -5.27 9.05
N TRP A 56 0.99 -4.44 9.00
CA TRP A 56 0.83 -3.44 7.93
C TRP A 56 1.89 -2.34 8.00
N PHE A 57 2.47 -2.10 9.16
CA PHE A 57 3.60 -1.19 9.33
C PHE A 57 4.94 -1.77 8.85
N ALA A 58 5.01 -3.09 8.67
CA ALA A 58 6.19 -3.77 8.14
C ALA A 58 5.78 -4.63 6.91
N PRO A 59 5.55 -4.01 5.74
CA PRO A 59 5.00 -4.70 4.57
C PRO A 59 5.86 -5.87 4.09
N ILE A 60 7.18 -5.75 4.18
CA ILE A 60 8.12 -6.81 3.79
C ILE A 60 7.95 -8.06 4.67
N TRP A 61 7.79 -7.87 5.98
CA TRP A 61 7.53 -8.98 6.92
C TRP A 61 6.18 -9.62 6.66
N LYS A 62 5.16 -8.81 6.35
CA LYS A 62 3.85 -9.32 6.00
C LYS A 62 3.90 -10.17 4.75
N ILE A 63 4.57 -9.73 3.69
CA ILE A 63 4.75 -10.49 2.45
C ILE A 63 5.43 -11.84 2.73
N HIS A 64 6.48 -11.85 3.55
CA HIS A 64 7.18 -13.08 3.90
C HIS A 64 6.30 -14.07 4.67
N LEU A 65 5.52 -13.58 5.63
CA LEU A 65 4.57 -14.39 6.39
C LEU A 65 3.42 -14.90 5.52
N GLU A 66 2.86 -14.05 4.65
CA GLU A 66 1.81 -14.44 3.71
C GLU A 66 2.32 -15.46 2.68
N LYS A 67 3.55 -15.34 2.21
CA LYS A 67 4.16 -16.34 1.33
C LYS A 67 4.27 -17.70 2.00
N LYS A 68 4.68 -17.77 3.27
CA LYS A 68 4.71 -19.01 4.04
C LYS A 68 3.31 -19.59 4.23
N ARG A 69 2.33 -18.74 4.55
CA ARG A 69 0.93 -19.14 4.71
C ARG A 69 0.35 -19.68 3.39
N ALA A 70 0.60 -18.98 2.28
CA ALA A 70 0.17 -19.41 0.96
C ALA A 70 0.70 -20.81 0.61
N VAL A 71 2.02 -21.01 0.76
CA VAL A 71 2.64 -22.31 0.44
C VAL A 71 2.03 -23.43 1.28
N LYS A 72 1.67 -23.16 2.54
CA LYS A 72 1.05 -24.16 3.41
C LYS A 72 -0.39 -24.48 2.96
N ILE A 73 -1.22 -23.45 2.74
CA ILE A 73 -2.62 -23.61 2.30
C ILE A 73 -2.67 -24.29 0.93
N LEU A 74 -1.87 -23.80 -0.03
CA LEU A 74 -1.85 -24.32 -1.37
C LEU A 74 -1.34 -25.77 -1.43
N ARG A 75 -0.40 -26.15 -0.57
CA ARG A 75 0.08 -27.52 -0.48
C ARG A 75 -0.98 -28.50 0.06
N GLU A 76 -1.88 -28.04 0.93
CA GLU A 76 -2.93 -28.86 1.53
C GLU A 76 -4.18 -28.96 0.63
N PHE A 77 -4.56 -27.89 -0.06
CA PHE A 77 -5.87 -27.75 -0.70
C PHE A 77 -5.83 -27.65 -2.23
N VAL A 78 -4.70 -27.28 -2.81
CA VAL A 78 -4.60 -27.04 -4.26
C VAL A 78 -3.90 -28.21 -4.92
N LYS A 79 -4.66 -28.92 -5.75
CA LYS A 79 -4.15 -29.98 -6.64
C LYS A 79 -3.73 -29.42 -8.00
N ASP A 80 -3.98 -28.13 -8.28
CA ASP A 80 -3.79 -27.52 -9.58
C ASP A 80 -2.62 -26.53 -9.57
N ASP A 81 -1.67 -26.73 -10.48
CA ASP A 81 -0.49 -25.84 -10.65
C ASP A 81 -0.88 -24.41 -11.04
N GLU A 82 -2.06 -24.21 -11.63
CA GLU A 82 -2.53 -22.90 -12.08
C GLU A 82 -2.89 -21.97 -10.90
N ASP A 83 -3.57 -22.50 -9.89
CA ASP A 83 -3.92 -21.75 -8.68
C ASP A 83 -2.68 -21.36 -7.88
N PHE A 84 -1.68 -22.25 -7.81
CA PHE A 84 -0.40 -21.94 -7.18
C PHE A 84 0.32 -20.80 -7.90
N ARG A 85 0.38 -20.85 -9.24
CA ARG A 85 0.98 -19.78 -10.06
C ARG A 85 0.26 -18.44 -9.87
N THR A 86 -1.07 -18.47 -9.81
CA THR A 86 -1.90 -17.29 -9.59
C THR A 86 -1.59 -16.65 -8.23
N ALA A 87 -1.57 -17.44 -7.16
CA ALA A 87 -1.21 -16.93 -5.82
C ALA A 87 0.21 -16.35 -5.77
N MET A 88 1.19 -17.01 -6.39
CA MET A 88 2.56 -16.50 -6.46
C MET A 88 2.65 -15.22 -7.26
N SER A 89 1.89 -15.08 -8.36
CA SER A 89 1.83 -13.86 -9.17
C SER A 89 1.37 -12.64 -8.35
N PHE A 90 0.37 -12.78 -7.46
CA PHE A 90 -0.04 -11.70 -6.57
C PHE A 90 1.08 -11.25 -5.62
N ILE A 91 1.80 -12.21 -5.05
CA ILE A 91 2.91 -11.94 -4.13
C ILE A 91 4.06 -11.23 -4.86
N ASP A 92 4.41 -11.70 -6.05
CA ASP A 92 5.49 -11.12 -6.84
C ASP A 92 5.15 -9.68 -7.28
N LYS A 93 3.93 -9.42 -7.73
CA LYS A 93 3.43 -8.07 -8.03
C LYS A 93 3.46 -7.17 -6.80
N THR A 94 2.95 -7.66 -5.67
CA THR A 94 2.98 -6.94 -4.40
C THR A 94 4.40 -6.56 -4.01
N THR A 95 5.33 -7.50 -4.12
CA THR A 95 6.75 -7.28 -3.82
C THR A 95 7.34 -6.20 -4.73
N ALA A 96 7.09 -6.28 -6.04
CA ALA A 96 7.57 -5.27 -7.00
C ALA A 96 7.06 -3.87 -6.65
N TRP A 97 5.77 -3.72 -6.35
CA TRP A 97 5.17 -2.43 -5.97
C TRP A 97 5.76 -1.86 -4.68
N TYR A 98 6.07 -2.70 -3.69
CA TYR A 98 6.72 -2.24 -2.46
C TYR A 98 8.15 -1.79 -2.69
N PHE A 99 8.92 -2.44 -3.57
CA PHE A 99 10.27 -1.97 -3.93
C PHE A 99 10.22 -0.60 -4.62
N VAL A 100 9.28 -0.39 -5.55
CA VAL A 100 9.09 0.93 -6.18
C VAL A 100 8.70 1.98 -5.15
N SER A 101 7.78 1.64 -4.24
CA SER A 101 7.37 2.53 -3.15
C SER A 101 8.54 2.89 -2.23
N LEU A 102 9.38 1.93 -1.89
CA LEU A 102 10.57 2.17 -1.05
C LEU A 102 11.56 3.12 -1.76
N GLY A 103 11.78 2.93 -3.06
CA GLY A 103 12.58 3.87 -3.86
C GLY A 103 12.01 5.28 -3.86
N GLY A 104 10.69 5.41 -4.04
CA GLY A 104 9.97 6.68 -3.93
C GLY A 104 10.09 7.31 -2.54
N TRP A 105 10.06 6.51 -1.47
CA TRP A 105 10.23 6.97 -0.09
C TRP A 105 11.62 7.56 0.15
N PHE A 106 12.69 6.91 -0.31
CA PHE A 106 14.04 7.48 -0.21
C PHE A 106 14.17 8.77 -0.99
N LYS A 107 13.61 8.83 -2.19
CA LYS A 107 13.63 10.03 -3.03
C LYS A 107 12.86 11.18 -2.38
N MET A 108 11.70 10.89 -1.79
CA MET A 108 10.89 11.86 -1.04
C MET A 108 11.66 12.48 0.12
N ILE A 109 12.45 11.71 0.87
CA ILE A 109 13.28 12.23 1.96
C ILE A 109 14.34 13.20 1.41
N SER A 110 14.98 12.85 0.28
CA SER A 110 15.95 13.74 -0.39
C SER A 110 15.29 15.05 -0.82
N SER A 111 14.15 14.99 -1.48
CA SER A 111 13.44 16.20 -1.93
C SER A 111 12.89 17.04 -0.78
N LEU A 112 12.51 16.40 0.34
CA LEU A 112 12.12 17.11 1.56
C LEU A 112 13.30 17.88 2.16
N TYR A 113 14.49 17.29 2.16
CA TYR A 113 15.72 17.95 2.60
C TYR A 113 16.03 19.18 1.72
N ASP A 114 15.98 19.02 0.39
CA ASP A 114 16.23 20.11 -0.56
C ASP A 114 15.20 21.24 -0.38
N PHE A 115 13.92 20.91 -0.20
CA PHE A 115 12.86 21.89 0.08
C PHE A 115 13.12 22.65 1.38
N PHE A 116 13.49 21.97 2.48
CA PHE A 116 13.76 22.63 3.75
C PHE A 116 15.00 23.51 3.70
N ASN A 117 16.03 23.13 2.96
CA ASN A 117 17.20 23.98 2.74
C ASN A 117 16.83 25.26 1.99
N GLU A 118 15.97 25.21 0.99
CA GLU A 118 15.52 26.38 0.24
C GLU A 118 14.71 27.36 1.10
N VAL A 119 13.87 26.84 2.00
CA VAL A 119 13.07 27.66 2.93
C VAL A 119 13.83 28.01 4.23
N HIS A 120 15.14 27.73 4.27
CA HIS A 120 16.03 28.02 5.40
C HIS A 120 15.69 27.33 6.73
N LEU A 121 15.05 26.16 6.67
CA LEU A 121 14.74 25.31 7.81
C LEU A 121 15.82 24.25 8.02
N TYR A 122 16.98 24.61 8.53
CA TYR A 122 18.17 23.75 8.64
C TYR A 122 18.15 22.75 9.80
N SER A 123 17.11 22.72 10.62
CA SER A 123 17.08 21.80 11.76
C SER A 123 16.70 20.37 11.35
N VAL A 124 17.49 19.40 11.79
CA VAL A 124 17.24 17.96 11.56
C VAL A 124 15.86 17.52 12.07
N TRP A 125 15.34 18.17 13.09
CA TRP A 125 14.02 17.87 13.64
C TRP A 125 12.88 18.15 12.65
N TRP A 126 13.02 19.17 11.80
CA TRP A 126 12.05 19.43 10.72
C TRP A 126 12.08 18.32 9.67
N LEU A 127 13.27 17.81 9.32
CA LEU A 127 13.41 16.69 8.38
C LEU A 127 12.78 15.42 8.94
N ILE A 128 13.04 15.09 10.21
CA ILE A 128 12.47 13.91 10.86
C ILE A 128 10.95 14.05 10.95
N GLY A 129 10.45 15.17 11.46
CA GLY A 129 9.02 15.44 11.60
C GLY A 129 8.28 15.42 10.26
N GLY A 130 8.84 16.07 9.23
CA GLY A 130 8.29 16.08 7.88
C GLY A 130 8.26 14.69 7.25
N THR A 131 9.34 13.90 7.40
CA THR A 131 9.40 12.52 6.92
C THR A 131 8.33 11.65 7.57
N ILE A 132 8.18 11.73 8.89
CA ILE A 132 7.14 10.99 9.62
C ILE A 132 5.75 11.39 9.13
N LEU A 133 5.48 12.67 8.99
CA LEU A 133 4.18 13.18 8.54
C LEU A 133 3.85 12.74 7.12
N LEU A 134 4.78 12.87 6.16
CA LEU A 134 4.58 12.44 4.78
C LEU A 134 4.45 10.92 4.66
N THR A 135 5.20 10.16 5.44
CA THR A 135 5.09 8.70 5.49
C THR A 135 3.72 8.29 6.02
N PHE A 136 3.28 8.91 7.12
CA PHE A 136 1.98 8.62 7.72
C PHE A 136 0.81 8.97 6.80
N THR A 137 0.86 10.11 6.11
CA THR A 137 -0.17 10.51 5.14
C THR A 137 -0.21 9.56 3.94
N GLY A 138 0.94 9.07 3.44
CA GLY A 138 1.00 8.07 2.38
C GLY A 138 0.40 6.73 2.79
N LEU A 139 0.79 6.21 3.96
CA LEU A 139 0.24 4.99 4.54
C LEU A 139 -1.27 5.10 4.79
N PHE A 140 -1.71 6.19 5.40
CA PHE A 140 -3.13 6.43 5.67
C PHE A 140 -3.95 6.54 4.39
N SER A 141 -3.45 7.24 3.37
CA SER A 141 -4.10 7.36 2.06
C SER A 141 -4.27 5.98 1.40
N GLY A 142 -3.22 5.15 1.41
CA GLY A 142 -3.26 3.79 0.87
C GLY A 142 -4.26 2.91 1.63
N TYR A 143 -4.16 2.87 2.95
CA TYR A 143 -5.05 2.08 3.79
C TYR A 143 -6.51 2.49 3.66
N TYR A 144 -6.81 3.80 3.68
CA TYR A 144 -8.18 4.30 3.54
C TYR A 144 -8.82 3.91 2.21
N ARG A 145 -8.04 3.93 1.12
CA ARG A 145 -8.52 3.56 -0.23
C ARG A 145 -8.83 2.07 -0.35
N VAL A 146 -8.04 1.20 0.30
CA VAL A 146 -8.22 -0.26 0.28
C VAL A 146 -9.28 -0.71 1.30
N SER A 147 -9.69 0.14 2.23
CA SER A 147 -10.62 -0.21 3.30
C SER A 147 -11.96 -0.74 2.78
N GLN A 148 -12.42 -1.87 3.34
CA GLN A 148 -13.73 -2.46 3.04
C GLN A 148 -14.91 -1.51 3.28
N LYS A 149 -14.77 -0.55 4.19
CA LYS A 149 -15.82 0.45 4.48
C LYS A 149 -16.11 1.31 3.24
N ARG A 150 -15.07 1.71 2.51
CA ARG A 150 -15.22 2.48 1.26
C ARG A 150 -15.86 1.65 0.15
N GLN A 151 -15.44 0.41 -0.02
CA GLN A 151 -16.03 -0.49 -1.03
C GLN A 151 -17.50 -0.73 -0.76
N LYS A 152 -17.90 -1.00 0.50
CA LYS A 152 -19.30 -1.15 0.90
C LYS A 152 -20.12 0.14 0.71
N ALA A 153 -19.54 1.30 1.01
CA ALA A 153 -20.18 2.60 0.80
C ALA A 153 -20.42 2.88 -0.68
N MET A 154 -19.44 2.59 -1.55
CA MET A 154 -19.57 2.75 -3.00
C MET A 154 -20.63 1.81 -3.58
N LEU A 155 -20.64 0.53 -3.17
CA LEU A 155 -21.66 -0.43 -3.58
C LEU A 155 -23.07 -0.01 -3.16
N LYS A 156 -23.21 0.50 -1.93
CA LYS A 156 -24.49 1.01 -1.43
C LYS A 156 -24.98 2.23 -2.24
N LYS A 157 -24.07 3.15 -2.57
CA LYS A 157 -24.37 4.31 -3.39
C LYS A 157 -24.82 3.90 -4.81
N PHE A 158 -24.07 3.00 -5.43
CA PHE A 158 -24.38 2.48 -6.77
C PHE A 158 -25.75 1.78 -6.81
N LYS A 159 -26.04 0.95 -5.80
CA LYS A 159 -27.32 0.25 -5.68
C LYS A 159 -28.51 1.22 -5.49
N ASN A 160 -28.31 2.29 -4.72
CA ASN A 160 -29.35 3.30 -4.53
C ASN A 160 -29.62 4.11 -5.81
N GLU A 161 -28.57 4.45 -6.58
CA GLU A 161 -28.70 5.14 -7.87
C GLU A 161 -29.39 4.26 -8.91
N TYR A 162 -29.13 2.95 -8.89
CA TYR A 162 -29.79 2.00 -9.79
C TYR A 162 -31.29 1.82 -9.46
N ASN A 163 -31.62 1.66 -8.17
CA ASN A 163 -33.02 1.49 -7.73
C ASN A 163 -33.83 2.79 -7.81
N GLY A 164 -33.21 3.98 -7.83
CA GLY A 164 -33.88 5.26 -8.01
C GLY A 164 -34.19 5.63 -9.46
N LYS A 165 -33.76 4.79 -10.44
CA LYS A 165 -34.05 4.94 -11.86
C LYS A 165 -35.13 3.98 -12.39
N GLN A 166 -35.69 3.14 -11.53
CA GLN A 166 -36.89 2.36 -11.79
C GLN A 166 -38.10 3.00 -11.12
#